data_2924d7b2fd8812de6cbe68c5d85aa729
#
_entry.id   2924d7b2fd8812de6cbe68c5d85aa729
#
_cell.length_a   1.000
_cell.length_b   1.000
_cell.length_c   1.000
_cell.angle_alpha   90.00
_cell.angle_beta   90.00
_cell.angle_gamma   90.00
#
_symmetry.space_group_name_H-M   'P 1'
#
loop_
_entity.id
_entity.type
_entity.pdbx_description
1 polymer ?
#
loop_
_entity_poly.entity_id
_entity_poly.type
_entity_poly.pdbx_seq_one_letter_code
_entity_poly.pdbx_strand_id
1 'polypeptide(L)'
;MKNRINLFVLSILGAVFLTGCEDFLNEKSDKKLAIPTTLADYQALLNYGDVSANYCTAGEVSSDDFYVTDANLNSLNYPQNKRLYSWLPEYISMPYSSGYNEWFNCYKIIFVCNTVLDGIEKNGTFGAEANNLKGQALAIRAFRLLDGAQVWAPAYNEQTANTDLGMVVRLNPDMTLPSVRSSVKQTYEQIISDLTAAIPLLPDVQPGPTLPTKAAAYGILARTYLFMGEYEKALLNAREAITRKNNLIDFNGLDPNASMPIPFTKTASEELIFRTIFSSEILRQPMAKISEALYGLYQENDLRKQIYFGKNADKSYYFRATHTNSLSSLPRGITTAELFLIIAESSARLNKMSEAAEALNQLGIKGG
;
A
#
# COMPACT_ATOMS: atom_id res chain seq x y z
N MET A 1 -26.57 10.45 74.37
CA MET A 1 -27.30 10.61 73.09
C MET A 1 -26.54 11.44 72.06
N LYS A 2 -25.90 12.54 72.40
CA LYS A 2 -25.19 13.42 71.47
C LYS A 2 -24.08 12.71 70.68
N ASN A 3 -23.31 11.83 71.30
CA ASN A 3 -22.18 11.15 70.59
C ASN A 3 -22.62 10.08 69.52
N ARG A 4 -23.83 9.51 69.69
CA ARG A 4 -24.36 8.54 68.70
C ARG A 4 -24.95 9.24 67.49
N ILE A 5 -25.44 10.45 67.60
CA ILE A 5 -25.96 11.26 66.49
C ILE A 5 -24.80 11.77 65.63
N ASN A 6 -23.70 12.18 66.26
CA ASN A 6 -22.51 12.60 65.51
C ASN A 6 -21.89 11.47 64.72
N LEU A 7 -21.87 10.23 65.20
CA LEU A 7 -21.35 9.07 64.49
C LEU A 7 -22.22 8.69 63.25
N PHE A 8 -23.54 8.81 63.42
CA PHE A 8 -24.53 8.53 62.38
C PHE A 8 -24.45 9.57 61.22
N VAL A 9 -24.29 10.85 61.60
CA VAL A 9 -24.08 11.94 60.60
C VAL A 9 -22.74 11.81 59.85
N LEU A 10 -21.71 11.40 60.61
CA LEU A 10 -20.38 11.15 59.93
C LEU A 10 -20.41 9.96 58.99
N SER A 11 -21.19 8.91 59.30
CA SER A 11 -21.38 7.74 58.42
C SER A 11 -22.17 8.07 57.15
N ILE A 12 -23.19 8.94 57.25
CA ILE A 12 -23.97 9.39 56.08
C ILE A 12 -23.16 10.32 55.21
N LEU A 13 -22.34 11.22 55.79
CA LEU A 13 -21.43 12.07 55.00
C LEU A 13 -20.38 11.25 54.27
N GLY A 14 -19.85 10.16 54.84
CA GLY A 14 -18.91 9.25 54.20
C GLY A 14 -19.49 8.45 53.03
N ALA A 15 -20.79 8.11 53.09
CA ALA A 15 -21.47 7.36 52.04
C ALA A 15 -21.77 8.20 50.79
N VAL A 16 -21.92 9.53 50.92
CA VAL A 16 -22.16 10.44 49.78
C VAL A 16 -20.91 10.65 48.92
N PHE A 17 -19.71 10.43 49.45
CA PHE A 17 -18.47 10.53 48.69
C PHE A 17 -18.11 9.29 47.85
N LEU A 18 -18.91 8.20 47.98
CA LEU A 18 -18.67 6.95 47.24
C LEU A 18 -19.50 6.84 45.94
N THR A 19 -20.37 7.79 45.65
CA THR A 19 -20.99 7.88 44.32
C THR A 19 -20.00 8.57 43.39
N GLY A 20 -19.00 7.83 42.94
CA GLY A 20 -18.14 8.26 41.83
C GLY A 20 -19.01 8.48 40.61
N CYS A 21 -18.96 9.68 40.02
CA CYS A 21 -19.61 9.96 38.74
C CYS A 21 -19.02 9.07 37.68
N GLU A 22 -19.66 7.97 37.33
CA GLU A 22 -19.31 7.15 36.14
C GLU A 22 -19.28 8.02 34.87
N ASP A 23 -20.14 9.04 34.79
CA ASP A 23 -20.18 10.00 33.70
C ASP A 23 -18.88 10.82 33.58
N PHE A 24 -18.22 11.15 34.71
CA PHE A 24 -16.94 11.88 34.67
C PHE A 24 -15.77 11.01 34.18
N LEU A 25 -15.80 9.70 34.51
CA LEU A 25 -14.79 8.74 33.99
C LEU A 25 -15.08 8.35 32.56
N ASN A 26 -16.30 8.48 32.08
CA ASN A 26 -16.72 8.22 30.72
C ASN A 26 -16.67 9.46 29.81
N GLU A 27 -16.43 10.65 30.37
CA GLU A 27 -16.27 11.85 29.55
C GLU A 27 -14.99 11.75 28.73
N LYS A 28 -15.15 11.51 27.43
CA LYS A 28 -14.07 11.44 26.49
C LYS A 28 -13.36 12.79 26.45
N SER A 29 -12.10 12.81 26.81
CA SER A 29 -11.27 14.01 26.96
C SER A 29 -11.05 14.80 25.65
N ASP A 30 -11.49 14.28 24.53
CA ASP A 30 -11.51 15.00 23.24
C ASP A 30 -12.62 14.39 22.34
N LYS A 31 -13.53 15.22 21.83
CA LYS A 31 -14.55 14.83 20.84
C LYS A 31 -13.96 14.24 19.55
N LYS A 32 -12.64 14.38 19.34
CA LYS A 32 -11.89 13.77 18.25
C LYS A 32 -11.54 12.29 18.48
N LEU A 33 -11.65 11.78 19.72
CA LEU A 33 -11.40 10.38 20.07
C LEU A 33 -12.73 9.59 20.13
N ALA A 34 -13.50 9.61 19.05
CA ALA A 34 -14.65 8.73 18.95
C ALA A 34 -14.17 7.27 18.75
N ILE A 35 -14.61 6.37 19.61
CA ILE A 35 -14.41 4.93 19.39
C ILE A 35 -15.32 4.53 18.23
N PRO A 36 -14.80 3.97 17.14
CA PRO A 36 -15.61 3.53 16.02
C PRO A 36 -16.53 2.38 16.46
N THR A 37 -17.82 2.51 16.20
CA THR A 37 -18.81 1.52 16.60
C THR A 37 -19.77 1.13 15.49
N THR A 38 -19.86 1.95 14.44
CA THR A 38 -20.76 1.71 13.29
C THR A 38 -19.98 1.31 12.04
N LEU A 39 -20.67 0.72 11.06
CA LEU A 39 -20.06 0.42 9.74
C LEU A 39 -19.56 1.69 9.04
N ALA A 40 -20.28 2.81 9.21
CA ALA A 40 -19.87 4.11 8.70
C ALA A 40 -18.54 4.59 9.31
N ASP A 41 -18.35 4.40 10.62
CA ASP A 41 -17.09 4.73 11.31
C ASP A 41 -15.94 3.86 10.76
N TYR A 42 -16.18 2.55 10.60
CA TYR A 42 -15.15 1.64 10.05
C TYR A 42 -14.80 1.99 8.59
N GLN A 43 -15.81 2.35 7.78
CA GLN A 43 -15.53 2.83 6.42
C GLN A 43 -14.74 4.15 6.44
N ALA A 44 -15.05 5.06 7.35
CA ALA A 44 -14.29 6.31 7.52
C ALA A 44 -12.83 6.06 7.90
N LEU A 45 -12.54 5.06 8.75
CA LEU A 45 -11.17 4.63 9.06
C LEU A 45 -10.44 4.11 7.81
N LEU A 46 -11.09 3.27 6.99
CA LEU A 46 -10.49 2.75 5.75
C LEU A 46 -10.37 3.81 4.64
N ASN A 47 -11.18 4.86 4.68
CA ASN A 47 -11.09 6.01 3.77
C ASN A 47 -10.06 7.05 4.21
N TYR A 48 -9.45 6.90 5.38
CA TYR A 48 -8.41 7.83 5.83
C TYR A 48 -7.26 7.88 4.83
N GLY A 49 -6.82 9.09 4.46
CA GLY A 49 -5.89 9.31 3.36
C GLY A 49 -4.60 8.48 3.41
N ASP A 50 -4.05 8.26 4.63
CA ASP A 50 -2.84 7.46 4.81
C ASP A 50 -3.02 5.98 4.45
N VAL A 51 -4.25 5.46 4.44
CA VAL A 51 -4.53 4.07 4.06
C VAL A 51 -4.10 3.79 2.62
N SER A 52 -4.32 4.75 1.73
CA SER A 52 -3.92 4.65 0.32
C SER A 52 -2.62 5.41 -0.01
N ALA A 53 -1.97 6.04 0.97
CA ALA A 53 -0.74 6.79 0.80
C ALA A 53 0.38 6.27 1.72
N ASN A 54 1.55 6.90 1.64
CA ASN A 54 2.71 6.62 2.50
C ASN A 54 3.16 5.15 2.48
N TYR A 55 3.16 4.55 1.28
CA TYR A 55 3.78 3.25 1.04
C TYR A 55 5.31 3.39 1.01
N CYS A 56 6.02 2.26 1.11
CA CYS A 56 7.48 2.26 1.19
C CYS A 56 8.11 2.82 -0.08
N THR A 57 9.11 3.67 0.10
CA THR A 57 9.85 4.33 -1.00
C THR A 57 11.21 3.70 -1.25
N ALA A 58 11.72 2.90 -0.31
CA ALA A 58 13.11 2.45 -0.31
C ALA A 58 13.53 1.73 -1.61
N GLY A 59 12.68 0.87 -2.16
CA GLY A 59 12.98 0.16 -3.40
C GLY A 59 13.20 1.11 -4.58
N GLU A 60 12.32 2.09 -4.77
CA GLU A 60 12.43 3.08 -5.84
C GLU A 60 13.58 4.05 -5.64
N VAL A 61 13.81 4.50 -4.40
CA VAL A 61 14.92 5.41 -4.08
C VAL A 61 16.28 4.76 -4.32
N SER A 62 16.36 3.44 -4.18
CA SER A 62 17.58 2.65 -4.39
C SER A 62 17.71 2.05 -5.79
N SER A 63 16.78 2.38 -6.73
CA SER A 63 16.86 1.89 -8.11
C SER A 63 17.89 2.66 -8.93
N ASP A 64 18.29 2.10 -10.07
CA ASP A 64 19.20 2.69 -11.04
C ASP A 64 18.50 3.32 -12.26
N ASP A 65 17.18 3.41 -12.20
CA ASP A 65 16.37 4.02 -13.26
C ASP A 65 16.58 5.53 -13.38
N PHE A 66 17.05 6.16 -12.31
CA PHE A 66 17.27 7.59 -12.24
C PHE A 66 18.61 7.94 -11.60
N TYR A 67 19.02 9.18 -11.79
CA TYR A 67 20.14 9.77 -11.06
C TYR A 67 19.77 11.16 -10.54
N VAL A 68 20.53 11.64 -9.55
CA VAL A 68 20.46 13.01 -9.04
C VAL A 68 21.84 13.65 -9.14
N THR A 69 21.88 14.96 -9.37
CA THR A 69 23.14 15.73 -9.32
C THR A 69 23.65 15.86 -7.87
N ASP A 70 24.94 16.06 -7.69
CA ASP A 70 25.51 16.32 -6.35
C ASP A 70 24.85 17.50 -5.64
N ALA A 71 24.51 18.56 -6.39
CA ALA A 71 23.81 19.71 -5.86
C ALA A 71 22.41 19.32 -5.33
N ASN A 72 21.66 18.54 -6.09
CA ASN A 72 20.34 18.04 -5.68
C ASN A 72 20.45 17.11 -4.49
N LEU A 73 21.41 16.17 -4.52
CA LEU A 73 21.65 15.23 -3.43
C LEU A 73 21.98 15.94 -2.11
N ASN A 74 22.80 17.00 -2.18
CA ASN A 74 23.19 17.79 -1.02
C ASN A 74 22.05 18.71 -0.51
N SER A 75 21.06 19.03 -1.35
CA SER A 75 19.91 19.86 -0.98
C SER A 75 18.76 19.08 -0.33
N LEU A 76 18.83 17.75 -0.26
CA LEU A 76 17.79 16.93 0.34
C LEU A 76 17.61 17.22 1.83
N ASN A 77 16.36 17.44 2.25
CA ASN A 77 16.03 17.71 3.65
C ASN A 77 16.01 16.43 4.51
N TYR A 78 15.82 15.26 3.88
CA TYR A 78 15.67 13.99 4.58
C TYR A 78 16.88 13.09 4.38
N PRO A 79 17.72 12.91 5.43
CA PRO A 79 18.94 12.12 5.36
C PRO A 79 18.75 10.68 4.89
N GLN A 80 17.58 10.06 5.16
CA GLN A 80 17.31 8.69 4.72
C GLN A 80 17.29 8.56 3.20
N ASN A 81 16.77 9.54 2.46
CA ASN A 81 16.77 9.52 1.00
C ASN A 81 18.19 9.49 0.43
N LYS A 82 19.08 10.30 1.01
CA LYS A 82 20.50 10.31 0.62
C LYS A 82 21.17 8.97 0.93
N ARG A 83 20.88 8.37 2.10
CA ARG A 83 21.44 7.08 2.50
C ARG A 83 20.97 5.95 1.61
N LEU A 84 19.67 5.88 1.33
CA LEU A 84 19.08 4.88 0.44
C LEU A 84 19.65 4.98 -0.98
N TYR A 85 19.66 6.19 -1.54
CA TYR A 85 20.21 6.43 -2.88
C TYR A 85 21.70 6.07 -2.99
N SER A 86 22.48 6.36 -1.94
CA SER A 86 23.91 6.06 -1.90
C SER A 86 24.24 4.64 -1.41
N TRP A 87 23.24 3.77 -1.21
CA TRP A 87 23.42 2.39 -0.73
C TRP A 87 24.25 2.28 0.55
N LEU A 88 24.10 3.26 1.45
CA LEU A 88 24.83 3.24 2.71
C LEU A 88 24.23 2.17 3.65
N PRO A 89 25.08 1.41 4.38
CA PRO A 89 24.63 0.27 5.19
C PRO A 89 23.74 0.66 6.38
N GLU A 90 23.80 1.91 6.79
CA GLU A 90 23.00 2.41 7.91
C GLU A 90 21.73 3.08 7.41
N TYR A 91 20.62 2.35 7.44
CA TYR A 91 19.30 2.95 7.28
C TYR A 91 18.85 3.54 8.61
N ILE A 92 18.80 4.86 8.70
CA ILE A 92 18.27 5.55 9.87
C ILE A 92 16.79 5.84 9.62
N SER A 93 15.93 5.13 10.35
CA SER A 93 14.51 5.43 10.35
C SER A 93 14.27 6.82 10.92
N MET A 94 13.45 7.63 10.23
CA MET A 94 13.04 8.93 10.74
C MET A 94 12.15 8.77 11.97
N PRO A 95 12.12 9.75 12.89
CA PRO A 95 11.18 9.74 14.00
C PRO A 95 9.73 9.56 13.50
N TYR A 96 8.92 8.83 14.23
CA TYR A 96 7.50 8.59 13.87
C TYR A 96 6.70 9.89 13.69
N SER A 97 7.07 10.94 14.40
CA SER A 97 6.45 12.27 14.29
C SER A 97 6.72 13.01 12.98
N SER A 98 7.72 12.56 12.19
CA SER A 98 8.08 13.21 10.92
C SER A 98 7.15 12.91 9.76
N GLY A 99 6.28 11.90 9.88
CA GLY A 99 5.46 11.37 8.78
C GLY A 99 6.24 10.57 7.73
N TYR A 100 7.57 10.55 7.81
CA TYR A 100 8.46 9.85 6.88
C TYR A 100 9.01 8.53 7.45
N ASN A 101 8.52 8.07 8.59
CA ASN A 101 8.85 6.78 9.14
C ASN A 101 7.98 5.70 8.48
N GLU A 102 8.53 5.02 7.47
CA GLU A 102 7.81 4.03 6.67
C GLU A 102 7.35 2.82 7.50
N TRP A 103 8.18 2.36 8.44
CA TRP A 103 7.80 1.29 9.37
C TRP A 103 6.58 1.69 10.22
N PHE A 104 6.62 2.88 10.81
CA PHE A 104 5.48 3.39 11.57
C PHE A 104 4.22 3.51 10.70
N ASN A 105 4.34 4.07 9.49
CA ASN A 105 3.21 4.22 8.58
C ASN A 105 2.61 2.86 8.19
N CYS A 106 3.46 1.86 7.93
CA CYS A 106 3.02 0.50 7.64
C CYS A 106 2.16 -0.06 8.79
N TYR A 107 2.68 -0.05 10.02
CA TYR A 107 1.99 -0.62 11.18
C TYR A 107 0.81 0.22 11.67
N LYS A 108 0.82 1.53 11.47
CA LYS A 108 -0.34 2.41 11.69
C LYS A 108 -1.55 1.92 10.88
N ILE A 109 -1.35 1.57 9.61
CA ILE A 109 -2.44 1.11 8.77
C ILE A 109 -2.83 -0.34 9.08
N ILE A 110 -1.87 -1.21 9.41
CA ILE A 110 -2.17 -2.56 9.92
C ILE A 110 -3.03 -2.47 11.19
N PHE A 111 -2.74 -1.54 12.10
CA PHE A 111 -3.55 -1.28 13.28
C PHE A 111 -4.98 -0.83 12.92
N VAL A 112 -5.13 0.09 11.95
CA VAL A 112 -6.45 0.51 11.45
C VAL A 112 -7.23 -0.71 10.92
N CYS A 113 -6.61 -1.54 10.09
CA CYS A 113 -7.26 -2.75 9.57
C CYS A 113 -7.69 -3.71 10.68
N ASN A 114 -6.83 -3.94 11.66
CA ASN A 114 -7.14 -4.79 12.80
C ASN A 114 -8.29 -4.21 13.65
N THR A 115 -8.34 -2.90 13.83
CA THR A 115 -9.44 -2.22 14.54
C THR A 115 -10.77 -2.43 13.83
N VAL A 116 -10.79 -2.33 12.50
CA VAL A 116 -12.00 -2.59 11.72
C VAL A 116 -12.44 -4.05 11.82
N LEU A 117 -11.51 -4.99 11.68
CA LEU A 117 -11.80 -6.43 11.77
C LEU A 117 -12.34 -6.83 13.14
N ASP A 118 -11.66 -6.43 14.20
CA ASP A 118 -12.02 -6.69 15.59
C ASP A 118 -13.38 -6.04 15.95
N GLY A 119 -13.60 -4.80 15.49
CA GLY A 119 -14.84 -4.07 15.76
C GLY A 119 -16.05 -4.71 15.08
N ILE A 120 -15.95 -5.12 13.83
CA ILE A 120 -17.04 -5.82 13.13
C ILE A 120 -17.35 -7.16 13.79
N GLU A 121 -16.33 -7.90 14.23
CA GLU A 121 -16.50 -9.17 14.92
C GLU A 121 -17.17 -8.98 16.29
N LYS A 122 -16.66 -8.09 17.12
CA LYS A 122 -17.20 -7.82 18.48
C LYS A 122 -18.63 -7.30 18.46
N ASN A 123 -18.97 -6.46 17.48
CA ASN A 123 -20.30 -5.90 17.35
C ASN A 123 -21.29 -6.90 16.71
N GLY A 124 -20.85 -8.09 16.32
CA GLY A 124 -21.70 -9.09 15.67
C GLY A 124 -22.38 -8.58 14.41
N THR A 125 -21.70 -7.72 13.64
CA THR A 125 -22.29 -7.06 12.47
C THR A 125 -22.12 -7.95 11.25
N PHE A 126 -23.23 -8.21 10.55
CA PHE A 126 -23.30 -9.12 9.41
C PHE A 126 -23.92 -8.42 8.19
N GLY A 127 -23.81 -9.07 7.04
CA GLY A 127 -24.40 -8.60 5.78
C GLY A 127 -23.35 -8.11 4.76
N ALA A 128 -23.83 -7.72 3.60
CA ALA A 128 -22.97 -7.39 2.45
C ALA A 128 -22.00 -6.22 2.75
N GLU A 129 -22.48 -5.20 3.45
CA GLU A 129 -21.66 -4.03 3.82
C GLU A 129 -20.53 -4.42 4.80
N ALA A 130 -20.85 -5.17 5.86
CA ALA A 130 -19.85 -5.67 6.81
C ALA A 130 -18.83 -6.60 6.11
N ASN A 131 -19.29 -7.46 5.21
CA ASN A 131 -18.42 -8.32 4.41
C ASN A 131 -17.48 -7.50 3.53
N ASN A 132 -17.99 -6.47 2.83
CA ASN A 132 -17.15 -5.59 2.03
C ASN A 132 -16.07 -4.89 2.89
N LEU A 133 -16.43 -4.37 4.06
CA LEU A 133 -15.47 -3.75 5.00
C LEU A 133 -14.41 -4.74 5.49
N LYS A 134 -14.81 -5.97 5.84
CA LYS A 134 -13.86 -7.03 6.18
C LYS A 134 -12.92 -7.34 5.03
N GLY A 135 -13.44 -7.48 3.82
CA GLY A 135 -12.64 -7.71 2.61
C GLY A 135 -11.65 -6.59 2.35
N GLN A 136 -12.08 -5.33 2.48
CA GLN A 136 -11.21 -4.17 2.35
C GLN A 136 -10.07 -4.20 3.39
N ALA A 137 -10.40 -4.38 4.67
CA ALA A 137 -9.42 -4.39 5.75
C ALA A 137 -8.39 -5.53 5.59
N LEU A 138 -8.82 -6.73 5.20
CA LEU A 138 -7.95 -7.87 4.93
C LEU A 138 -7.00 -7.58 3.75
N ALA A 139 -7.53 -7.11 2.62
CA ALA A 139 -6.73 -6.82 1.44
C ALA A 139 -5.70 -5.69 1.67
N ILE A 140 -6.10 -4.64 2.39
CA ILE A 140 -5.20 -3.53 2.75
C ILE A 140 -4.11 -4.02 3.70
N ARG A 141 -4.45 -4.81 4.73
CA ARG A 141 -3.48 -5.38 5.68
C ARG A 141 -2.46 -6.26 4.98
N ALA A 142 -2.92 -7.15 4.11
CA ALA A 142 -2.07 -8.01 3.30
C ALA A 142 -1.11 -7.19 2.42
N PHE A 143 -1.62 -6.15 1.77
CA PHE A 143 -0.80 -5.33 0.89
C PHE A 143 0.25 -4.52 1.67
N ARG A 144 -0.08 -4.02 2.87
CA ARG A 144 0.89 -3.37 3.76
C ARG A 144 1.96 -4.34 4.26
N LEU A 145 1.59 -5.57 4.61
CA LEU A 145 2.56 -6.61 4.99
C LEU A 145 3.48 -6.96 3.82
N LEU A 146 2.95 -7.09 2.60
CA LEU A 146 3.74 -7.37 1.40
C LEU A 146 4.71 -6.21 1.10
N ASP A 147 4.23 -4.97 1.09
CA ASP A 147 5.04 -3.77 0.85
C ASP A 147 6.19 -3.66 1.87
N GLY A 148 5.89 -3.88 3.15
CA GLY A 148 6.90 -3.91 4.21
C GLY A 148 7.88 -5.07 4.10
N ALA A 149 7.41 -6.26 3.73
CA ALA A 149 8.28 -7.43 3.58
C ALA A 149 9.35 -7.22 2.50
N GLN A 150 9.03 -6.50 1.42
CA GLN A 150 9.98 -6.19 0.35
C GLN A 150 11.11 -5.24 0.77
N VAL A 151 10.93 -4.51 1.88
CA VAL A 151 11.93 -3.55 2.38
C VAL A 151 12.70 -4.10 3.59
N TRP A 152 12.01 -4.79 4.51
CA TRP A 152 12.58 -5.15 5.81
C TRP A 152 12.78 -6.66 6.01
N ALA A 153 12.45 -7.48 5.03
CA ALA A 153 12.73 -8.90 5.07
C ALA A 153 13.61 -9.31 3.88
N PRO A 154 14.36 -10.41 3.97
CA PRO A 154 15.00 -11.01 2.82
C PRO A 154 13.97 -11.41 1.75
N ALA A 155 14.40 -11.47 0.48
CA ALA A 155 13.58 -12.04 -0.58
C ALA A 155 13.15 -13.47 -0.19
N TYR A 156 11.92 -13.84 -0.59
CA TYR A 156 11.41 -15.18 -0.29
C TYR A 156 12.32 -16.25 -0.92
N ASN A 157 12.79 -17.16 -0.10
CA ASN A 157 13.51 -18.37 -0.51
C ASN A 157 12.97 -19.56 0.27
N GLU A 158 12.41 -20.52 -0.42
CA GLU A 158 11.75 -21.69 0.22
C GLU A 158 12.66 -22.41 1.22
N GLN A 159 13.97 -22.46 0.98
CA GLN A 159 14.93 -23.14 1.83
C GLN A 159 15.20 -22.40 3.16
N THR A 160 15.12 -21.06 3.16
CA THR A 160 15.45 -20.24 4.33
C THR A 160 14.26 -19.50 4.94
N ALA A 161 13.12 -19.44 4.25
CA ALA A 161 11.94 -18.67 4.65
C ALA A 161 11.40 -19.03 6.06
N ASN A 162 11.64 -20.24 6.55
CA ASN A 162 11.24 -20.64 7.90
C ASN A 162 12.08 -19.98 9.00
N THR A 163 13.33 -19.61 8.72
CA THR A 163 14.31 -19.06 9.68
C THR A 163 14.59 -17.58 9.47
N ASP A 164 14.47 -17.12 8.25
CA ASP A 164 14.64 -15.70 7.91
C ASP A 164 13.57 -14.86 8.59
N LEU A 165 14.00 -13.70 9.14
CA LEU A 165 13.09 -12.80 9.84
C LEU A 165 12.23 -12.01 8.85
N GLY A 166 10.94 -12.24 8.90
CA GLY A 166 9.89 -11.53 8.16
C GLY A 166 9.37 -10.29 8.87
N MET A 167 8.11 -9.96 8.66
CA MET A 167 7.42 -8.85 9.33
C MET A 167 6.93 -9.24 10.73
N VAL A 168 6.50 -8.29 11.53
CA VAL A 168 5.71 -8.55 12.74
C VAL A 168 4.27 -8.81 12.29
N VAL A 169 3.85 -10.06 12.25
CA VAL A 169 2.48 -10.44 11.89
C VAL A 169 1.55 -10.13 13.07
N ARG A 170 0.96 -8.93 13.02
CA ARG A 170 0.06 -8.43 14.06
C ARG A 170 -1.37 -8.48 13.56
N LEU A 171 -2.21 -9.29 14.23
CA LEU A 171 -3.61 -9.54 13.82
C LEU A 171 -4.62 -8.97 14.83
N ASN A 172 -4.15 -8.32 15.87
CA ASN A 172 -4.96 -7.79 16.96
C ASN A 172 -4.63 -6.30 17.17
N PRO A 173 -5.61 -5.42 17.43
CA PRO A 173 -5.38 -4.00 17.72
C PRO A 173 -4.85 -3.73 19.14
N ASP A 174 -4.76 -4.74 20.00
CA ASP A 174 -4.23 -4.58 21.36
C ASP A 174 -2.75 -4.20 21.34
N MET A 175 -2.45 -2.97 21.72
CA MET A 175 -1.09 -2.42 21.72
C MET A 175 -0.21 -2.96 22.86
N THR A 176 -0.80 -3.66 23.85
CA THR A 176 -0.06 -4.23 24.98
C THR A 176 0.63 -5.54 24.65
N LEU A 177 0.21 -6.20 23.56
CA LEU A 177 0.80 -7.45 23.12
C LEU A 177 2.23 -7.24 22.61
N PRO A 178 3.16 -8.15 22.90
CA PRO A 178 4.53 -8.08 22.41
C PRO A 178 4.60 -8.05 20.87
N SER A 179 5.53 -7.27 20.34
CA SER A 179 5.84 -7.22 18.91
C SER A 179 7.07 -8.07 18.61
N VAL A 180 6.86 -9.24 18.02
CA VAL A 180 7.94 -10.17 17.66
C VAL A 180 7.89 -10.40 16.16
N ARG A 181 9.05 -10.36 15.49
CA ARG A 181 9.13 -10.66 14.05
C ARG A 181 8.79 -12.14 13.81
N SER A 182 7.89 -12.37 12.89
CA SER A 182 7.58 -13.71 12.36
C SER A 182 8.65 -14.11 11.34
N SER A 183 8.65 -15.37 10.90
CA SER A 183 9.48 -15.76 9.77
C SER A 183 8.96 -15.16 8.46
N VAL A 184 9.81 -15.14 7.42
CA VAL A 184 9.40 -14.77 6.06
C VAL A 184 8.25 -15.66 5.60
N LYS A 185 8.34 -16.97 5.84
CA LYS A 185 7.25 -17.91 5.50
C LYS A 185 5.94 -17.51 6.16
N GLN A 186 5.92 -17.34 7.47
CA GLN A 186 4.71 -16.91 8.21
C GLN A 186 4.16 -15.58 7.72
N THR A 187 5.03 -14.64 7.33
CA THR A 187 4.62 -13.36 6.75
C THR A 187 3.87 -13.56 5.44
N TYR A 188 4.43 -14.35 4.51
CA TYR A 188 3.78 -14.62 3.22
C TYR A 188 2.53 -15.49 3.36
N GLU A 189 2.52 -16.46 4.24
CA GLU A 189 1.33 -17.26 4.57
C GLU A 189 0.18 -16.37 5.08
N GLN A 190 0.47 -15.37 5.93
CA GLN A 190 -0.55 -14.43 6.39
C GLN A 190 -1.06 -13.53 5.27
N ILE A 191 -0.18 -13.02 4.40
CA ILE A 191 -0.57 -12.22 3.23
C ILE A 191 -1.53 -13.02 2.35
N ILE A 192 -1.19 -14.26 2.04
CA ILE A 192 -2.02 -15.16 1.21
C ILE A 192 -3.36 -15.47 1.90
N SER A 193 -3.34 -15.77 3.20
CA SER A 193 -4.54 -16.03 3.99
C SER A 193 -5.51 -14.84 3.97
N ASP A 194 -5.01 -13.63 4.21
CA ASP A 194 -5.81 -12.42 4.20
C ASP A 194 -6.45 -12.16 2.82
N LEU A 195 -5.67 -12.27 1.76
CA LEU A 195 -6.16 -12.04 0.40
C LEU A 195 -7.17 -13.10 -0.05
N THR A 196 -6.91 -14.36 0.27
CA THR A 196 -7.82 -15.46 -0.03
C THR A 196 -9.16 -15.28 0.69
N ALA A 197 -9.12 -14.86 1.95
CA ALA A 197 -10.32 -14.54 2.73
C ALA A 197 -11.04 -13.27 2.23
N ALA A 198 -10.30 -12.30 1.70
CA ALA A 198 -10.86 -11.05 1.19
C ALA A 198 -11.66 -11.24 -0.11
N ILE A 199 -11.19 -12.10 -1.02
CA ILE A 199 -11.78 -12.27 -2.37
C ILE A 199 -13.30 -12.53 -2.34
N PRO A 200 -13.86 -13.50 -1.58
CA PRO A 200 -15.30 -13.72 -1.57
C PRO A 200 -16.09 -12.58 -0.93
N LEU A 201 -15.46 -11.74 -0.13
CA LEU A 201 -16.08 -10.64 0.61
C LEU A 201 -16.13 -9.33 -0.19
N LEU A 202 -15.20 -9.14 -1.12
CA LEU A 202 -15.09 -7.92 -1.91
C LEU A 202 -16.05 -7.92 -3.09
N PRO A 203 -16.59 -6.75 -3.50
CA PRO A 203 -17.33 -6.61 -4.75
C PRO A 203 -16.36 -6.49 -5.95
N ASP A 204 -16.89 -6.67 -7.16
CA ASP A 204 -16.16 -6.42 -8.40
C ASP A 204 -15.96 -4.93 -8.68
N VAL A 205 -16.82 -4.06 -8.15
CA VAL A 205 -16.77 -2.60 -8.33
C VAL A 205 -16.86 -1.90 -6.97
N GLN A 206 -16.03 -0.89 -6.77
CA GLN A 206 -16.04 -0.02 -5.59
C GLN A 206 -16.32 1.44 -5.99
N PRO A 207 -16.81 2.30 -5.07
CA PRO A 207 -17.05 3.72 -5.34
C PRO A 207 -15.79 4.51 -5.75
N GLY A 208 -14.61 4.04 -5.41
CA GLY A 208 -13.35 4.70 -5.74
C GLY A 208 -12.18 3.72 -5.85
N PRO A 209 -11.13 4.10 -6.57
CA PRO A 209 -9.99 3.22 -6.88
C PRO A 209 -9.07 2.95 -5.68
N THR A 210 -9.23 3.68 -4.59
CA THR A 210 -8.49 3.48 -3.32
C THR A 210 -9.08 2.36 -2.46
N LEU A 211 -10.25 1.87 -2.83
CA LEU A 211 -10.91 0.75 -2.15
C LEU A 211 -10.65 -0.54 -2.95
N PRO A 212 -10.11 -1.58 -2.33
CA PRO A 212 -9.78 -2.81 -3.03
C PRO A 212 -11.04 -3.53 -3.52
N THR A 213 -10.97 -4.04 -4.75
CA THR A 213 -11.98 -4.89 -5.41
C THR A 213 -11.49 -6.35 -5.42
N LYS A 214 -12.32 -7.28 -5.89
CA LYS A 214 -11.86 -8.65 -6.17
C LYS A 214 -10.65 -8.66 -7.11
N ALA A 215 -10.68 -7.86 -8.18
CA ALA A 215 -9.55 -7.73 -9.10
C ALA A 215 -8.27 -7.28 -8.38
N ALA A 216 -8.39 -6.33 -7.45
CA ALA A 216 -7.25 -5.88 -6.64
C ALA A 216 -6.67 -7.00 -5.77
N ALA A 217 -7.53 -7.76 -5.07
CA ALA A 217 -7.08 -8.86 -4.22
C ALA A 217 -6.38 -9.96 -5.03
N TYR A 218 -6.93 -10.34 -6.18
CA TYR A 218 -6.28 -11.26 -7.11
C TYR A 218 -4.95 -10.72 -7.65
N GLY A 219 -4.89 -9.44 -8.02
CA GLY A 219 -3.66 -8.82 -8.49
C GLY A 219 -2.55 -8.78 -7.43
N ILE A 220 -2.90 -8.49 -6.18
CA ILE A 220 -1.93 -8.54 -5.07
C ILE A 220 -1.46 -9.99 -4.81
N LEU A 221 -2.36 -10.98 -4.89
CA LEU A 221 -1.98 -12.40 -4.82
C LEU A 221 -1.04 -12.80 -5.96
N ALA A 222 -1.32 -12.35 -7.18
CA ALA A 222 -0.46 -12.62 -8.33
C ALA A 222 0.96 -12.09 -8.09
N ARG A 223 1.09 -10.84 -7.65
CA ARG A 223 2.37 -10.23 -7.28
C ARG A 223 3.05 -11.00 -6.13
N THR A 224 2.29 -11.40 -5.12
CA THR A 224 2.81 -12.16 -3.97
C THR A 224 3.40 -13.48 -4.43
N TYR A 225 2.67 -14.25 -5.23
CA TYR A 225 3.15 -15.53 -5.75
C TYR A 225 4.31 -15.39 -6.73
N LEU A 226 4.35 -14.30 -7.53
CA LEU A 226 5.50 -14.01 -8.39
C LEU A 226 6.78 -13.83 -7.55
N PHE A 227 6.72 -13.06 -6.46
CA PHE A 227 7.86 -12.87 -5.56
C PHE A 227 8.29 -14.13 -4.83
N MET A 228 7.38 -15.10 -4.68
CA MET A 228 7.71 -16.42 -4.12
C MET A 228 8.27 -17.39 -5.16
N GLY A 229 8.24 -17.05 -6.46
CA GLY A 229 8.61 -17.97 -7.54
C GLY A 229 7.53 -19.03 -7.85
N GLU A 230 6.32 -18.87 -7.30
CA GLU A 230 5.16 -19.75 -7.48
C GLU A 230 4.41 -19.39 -8.78
N TYR A 231 5.04 -19.61 -9.91
CA TYR A 231 4.60 -19.09 -11.20
C TYR A 231 3.22 -19.58 -11.66
N GLU A 232 2.83 -20.85 -11.39
CA GLU A 232 1.49 -21.35 -11.69
C GLU A 232 0.41 -20.55 -10.95
N LYS A 233 0.65 -20.29 -9.66
CA LYS A 233 -0.30 -19.54 -8.82
C LYS A 233 -0.31 -18.05 -9.21
N ALA A 234 0.84 -17.47 -9.53
CA ALA A 234 0.93 -16.09 -10.02
C ALA A 234 0.13 -15.92 -11.31
N LEU A 235 0.32 -16.82 -12.29
CA LEU A 235 -0.39 -16.83 -13.56
C LEU A 235 -1.90 -16.96 -13.37
N LEU A 236 -2.35 -17.91 -12.54
CA LEU A 236 -3.76 -18.12 -12.25
C LEU A 236 -4.41 -16.84 -11.68
N ASN A 237 -3.80 -16.25 -10.66
CA ASN A 237 -4.37 -15.08 -10.00
C ASN A 237 -4.31 -13.82 -10.87
N ALA A 238 -3.26 -13.64 -11.71
CA ALA A 238 -3.19 -12.54 -12.66
C ALA A 238 -4.31 -12.64 -13.71
N ARG A 239 -4.61 -13.84 -14.23
CA ARG A 239 -5.73 -14.08 -15.15
C ARG A 239 -7.09 -13.79 -14.48
N GLU A 240 -7.31 -14.22 -13.24
CA GLU A 240 -8.51 -13.91 -12.48
C GLU A 240 -8.72 -12.40 -12.31
N ALA A 241 -7.64 -11.65 -12.07
CA ALA A 241 -7.71 -10.20 -11.99
C ALA A 241 -8.07 -9.55 -13.34
N ILE A 242 -7.39 -9.96 -14.42
CA ILE A 242 -7.63 -9.43 -15.80
C ILE A 242 -9.03 -9.76 -16.29
N THR A 243 -9.59 -10.94 -15.96
CA THR A 243 -10.97 -11.29 -16.34
C THR A 243 -11.99 -10.27 -15.77
N ARG A 244 -11.66 -9.61 -14.66
CA ARG A 244 -12.53 -8.61 -14.01
C ARG A 244 -12.23 -7.18 -14.43
N LYS A 245 -10.97 -6.88 -14.74
CA LYS A 245 -10.54 -5.57 -15.21
C LYS A 245 -9.30 -5.70 -16.10
N ASN A 246 -9.43 -5.36 -17.38
CA ASN A 246 -8.38 -5.53 -18.41
C ASN A 246 -8.13 -4.27 -19.24
N ASN A 247 -8.59 -3.10 -18.82
CA ASN A 247 -8.40 -1.86 -19.56
C ASN A 247 -6.90 -1.51 -19.64
N LEU A 248 -6.44 -1.28 -20.86
CA LEU A 248 -5.12 -0.70 -21.16
C LEU A 248 -5.32 0.65 -21.84
N ILE A 249 -4.51 1.63 -21.47
CA ILE A 249 -4.48 2.93 -22.13
C ILE A 249 -3.85 2.76 -23.51
N ASP A 250 -4.53 3.31 -24.54
CA ASP A 250 -4.01 3.34 -25.89
C ASP A 250 -3.13 4.59 -26.08
N PHE A 251 -1.82 4.41 -26.13
CA PHE A 251 -0.86 5.52 -26.24
C PHE A 251 -0.90 6.19 -27.61
N ASN A 252 -1.45 5.54 -28.65
CA ASN A 252 -1.64 6.17 -29.95
C ASN A 252 -2.61 7.36 -29.88
N GLY A 253 -3.51 7.41 -28.92
CA GLY A 253 -4.45 8.49 -28.71
C GLY A 253 -3.99 9.58 -27.73
N LEU A 254 -2.78 9.46 -27.15
CA LEU A 254 -2.29 10.40 -26.15
C LEU A 254 -1.57 11.59 -26.80
N ASP A 255 -1.69 12.76 -26.14
CA ASP A 255 -0.91 13.94 -26.54
C ASP A 255 0.50 13.91 -25.92
N PRO A 256 1.55 13.70 -26.71
CA PRO A 256 2.93 13.67 -26.21
C PRO A 256 3.43 15.02 -25.71
N ASN A 257 2.71 16.14 -25.97
CA ASN A 257 3.05 17.47 -25.49
C ASN A 257 2.36 17.81 -24.15
N ALA A 258 1.41 17.00 -23.70
CA ALA A 258 0.80 17.19 -22.41
C ALA A 258 1.82 17.09 -21.27
N SER A 259 1.71 17.93 -20.25
CA SER A 259 2.61 17.88 -19.08
C SER A 259 2.47 16.57 -18.30
N MET A 260 1.26 16.01 -18.26
CA MET A 260 0.93 14.67 -17.74
C MET A 260 0.06 13.97 -18.77
N PRO A 261 0.66 13.15 -19.65
CA PRO A 261 -0.04 12.58 -20.80
C PRO A 261 -1.00 11.44 -20.45
N ILE A 262 -0.82 10.80 -19.30
CA ILE A 262 -1.70 9.70 -18.87
C ILE A 262 -3.06 10.29 -18.44
N PRO A 263 -4.16 9.87 -19.09
CA PRO A 263 -5.48 10.37 -18.75
C PRO A 263 -5.87 10.03 -17.31
N PHE A 264 -6.34 11.03 -16.60
CA PHE A 264 -6.80 10.88 -15.23
C PHE A 264 -8.23 11.42 -15.13
N THR A 265 -9.20 10.53 -15.18
CA THR A 265 -10.61 10.87 -15.10
C THR A 265 -11.11 10.77 -13.67
N LYS A 266 -11.70 11.84 -13.15
CA LYS A 266 -12.22 11.93 -11.78
C LYS A 266 -11.15 11.60 -10.72
N THR A 267 -10.86 10.32 -10.49
CA THR A 267 -10.01 9.87 -9.39
C THR A 267 -8.92 8.88 -9.79
N ALA A 268 -8.89 8.41 -11.04
CA ALA A 268 -7.94 7.40 -11.50
C ALA A 268 -7.73 7.38 -13.01
N SER A 269 -6.65 6.75 -13.46
CA SER A 269 -6.49 6.28 -14.84
C SER A 269 -7.23 4.95 -15.05
N GLU A 270 -7.51 4.60 -16.30
CA GLU A 270 -8.26 3.38 -16.65
C GLU A 270 -7.53 2.10 -16.26
N GLU A 271 -6.20 2.10 -16.30
CA GLU A 271 -5.37 0.94 -15.94
C GLU A 271 -5.28 0.66 -14.45
N LEU A 272 -5.60 1.63 -13.60
CA LEU A 272 -5.50 1.46 -12.17
C LEU A 272 -6.60 0.54 -11.64
N ILE A 273 -6.20 -0.65 -11.18
CA ILE A 273 -7.07 -1.63 -10.51
C ILE A 273 -7.20 -1.28 -9.03
N PHE A 274 -6.09 -0.92 -8.41
CA PHE A 274 -6.06 -0.49 -7.02
C PHE A 274 -5.08 0.67 -6.87
N ARG A 275 -5.57 1.83 -6.41
CA ARG A 275 -4.76 3.03 -6.29
C ARG A 275 -4.17 3.15 -4.89
N THR A 276 -2.87 2.98 -4.80
CA THR A 276 -2.07 3.41 -3.66
C THR A 276 -0.87 4.22 -4.17
N ILE A 277 -0.35 5.10 -3.34
CA ILE A 277 0.73 6.00 -3.71
C ILE A 277 1.81 6.05 -2.65
N PHE A 278 2.99 6.42 -3.09
CA PHE A 278 4.09 6.87 -2.24
C PHE A 278 4.66 8.19 -2.78
N SER A 279 5.39 8.90 -1.93
CA SER A 279 6.06 10.14 -2.30
C SER A 279 7.43 10.21 -1.65
N SER A 280 8.42 10.64 -2.42
CA SER A 280 9.76 10.86 -1.91
C SER A 280 10.34 12.15 -2.48
N GLU A 281 11.04 12.91 -1.64
CA GLU A 281 11.67 14.16 -2.04
C GLU A 281 12.63 13.97 -3.21
N ILE A 282 13.41 12.91 -3.19
CA ILE A 282 14.43 12.63 -4.20
C ILE A 282 13.84 12.19 -5.55
N LEU A 283 12.66 11.56 -5.56
CA LEU A 283 12.03 11.02 -6.79
C LEU A 283 11.22 12.05 -7.56
N ARG A 284 10.95 13.22 -6.98
CA ARG A 284 10.15 14.26 -7.64
C ARG A 284 10.95 15.02 -8.70
N GLN A 285 10.26 15.48 -9.75
CA GLN A 285 10.83 16.47 -10.68
C GLN A 285 11.02 17.81 -9.94
N PRO A 286 12.16 18.52 -10.11
CA PRO A 286 13.29 18.26 -11.02
C PRO A 286 14.47 17.50 -10.38
N MET A 287 14.30 16.88 -9.20
CA MET A 287 15.40 16.20 -8.50
C MET A 287 15.87 14.96 -9.26
N ALA A 288 14.94 14.00 -9.48
CA ALA A 288 15.22 12.77 -10.21
C ALA A 288 15.33 13.05 -11.72
N LYS A 289 16.38 12.56 -12.31
CA LYS A 289 16.63 12.57 -13.76
C LYS A 289 16.74 11.15 -14.22
N ILE A 290 16.05 10.81 -15.30
CA ILE A 290 16.08 9.46 -15.86
C ILE A 290 17.49 9.11 -16.31
N SER A 291 17.95 7.90 -16.00
CA SER A 291 19.27 7.43 -16.44
C SER A 291 19.33 7.33 -17.96
N GLU A 292 20.48 7.70 -18.53
CA GLU A 292 20.68 7.61 -19.98
C GLU A 292 20.58 6.17 -20.46
N ALA A 293 20.98 5.21 -19.63
CA ALA A 293 20.87 3.79 -19.91
C ALA A 293 19.40 3.38 -20.11
N LEU A 294 18.51 3.74 -19.18
CA LEU A 294 17.08 3.45 -19.30
C LEU A 294 16.48 4.15 -20.52
N TYR A 295 16.74 5.45 -20.70
CA TYR A 295 16.18 6.21 -21.82
C TYR A 295 16.62 5.63 -23.17
N GLY A 296 17.87 5.15 -23.26
CA GLY A 296 18.45 4.56 -24.44
C GLY A 296 17.87 3.19 -24.84
N LEU A 297 17.18 2.49 -23.93
CA LEU A 297 16.52 1.23 -24.24
C LEU A 297 15.27 1.41 -25.13
N TYR A 298 14.65 2.59 -25.09
CA TYR A 298 13.46 2.89 -25.89
C TYR A 298 13.87 3.33 -27.30
N GLN A 299 13.33 2.67 -28.32
CA GLN A 299 13.54 3.04 -29.71
C GLN A 299 12.84 4.36 -30.07
N GLU A 300 13.23 5.03 -31.16
CA GLU A 300 12.67 6.34 -31.53
C GLU A 300 11.18 6.29 -31.89
N ASN A 301 10.70 5.18 -32.40
CA ASN A 301 9.30 4.93 -32.73
C ASN A 301 8.47 4.35 -31.57
N ASP A 302 9.07 4.13 -30.40
CA ASP A 302 8.37 3.65 -29.21
C ASP A 302 7.58 4.79 -28.58
N LEU A 303 6.26 4.69 -28.58
CA LEU A 303 5.38 5.73 -28.02
C LEU A 303 5.65 5.96 -26.52
N ARG A 304 6.08 4.93 -25.81
CA ARG A 304 6.44 5.05 -24.38
C ARG A 304 7.57 6.04 -24.19
N LYS A 305 8.53 6.11 -25.12
CA LYS A 305 9.63 7.08 -25.08
C LYS A 305 9.12 8.52 -25.03
N GLN A 306 8.07 8.81 -25.81
CA GLN A 306 7.46 10.12 -25.89
C GLN A 306 6.49 10.40 -24.74
N ILE A 307 5.79 9.38 -24.25
CA ILE A 307 4.78 9.53 -23.22
C ILE A 307 5.39 9.50 -21.81
N TYR A 308 6.33 8.57 -21.55
CA TYR A 308 6.91 8.40 -20.22
C TYR A 308 7.84 9.52 -19.81
N PHE A 309 8.54 10.13 -20.76
CA PHE A 309 9.62 11.05 -20.44
C PHE A 309 9.31 12.49 -20.91
N GLY A 310 9.47 13.43 -19.98
CA GLY A 310 9.52 14.86 -20.27
C GLY A 310 10.96 15.34 -20.25
N LYS A 311 11.21 16.51 -20.85
CA LYS A 311 12.55 17.10 -20.95
C LYS A 311 12.70 18.30 -20.02
N ASN A 312 13.73 18.28 -19.19
CA ASN A 312 14.10 19.42 -18.35
C ASN A 312 14.80 20.52 -19.16
N ALA A 313 14.91 21.73 -18.60
CA ALA A 313 15.62 22.86 -19.21
C ALA A 313 17.11 22.56 -19.47
N ASP A 314 17.75 21.73 -18.65
CA ASP A 314 19.14 21.28 -18.80
C ASP A 314 19.31 20.12 -19.79
N LYS A 315 18.25 19.78 -20.52
CA LYS A 315 18.14 18.69 -21.51
C LYS A 315 18.11 17.27 -20.91
N SER A 316 18.21 17.07 -19.61
CA SER A 316 17.96 15.78 -18.98
C SER A 316 16.48 15.40 -19.06
N TYR A 317 16.15 14.13 -18.81
CA TYR A 317 14.77 13.65 -18.85
C TYR A 317 14.23 13.39 -17.44
N TYR A 318 12.90 13.48 -17.29
CA TYR A 318 12.17 13.13 -16.07
C TYR A 318 10.96 12.25 -16.41
N PHE A 319 10.54 11.41 -15.49
CA PHE A 319 9.35 10.58 -15.64
C PHE A 319 8.08 11.39 -15.39
N ARG A 320 7.10 11.26 -16.30
CA ARG A 320 5.81 11.99 -16.23
C ARG A 320 4.57 11.15 -16.43
N ALA A 321 4.71 9.88 -16.80
CA ALA A 321 3.59 8.98 -17.06
C ALA A 321 3.00 8.39 -15.78
N THR A 322 2.66 9.24 -14.83
CA THR A 322 2.11 8.81 -13.54
C THR A 322 0.62 8.54 -13.64
N HIS A 323 0.16 7.44 -13.06
CA HIS A 323 -1.27 7.14 -12.92
C HIS A 323 -1.92 7.89 -11.73
N THR A 324 -1.26 8.90 -11.19
CA THR A 324 -1.69 9.62 -9.98
C THR A 324 -2.06 11.08 -10.25
N ASN A 325 -1.84 11.54 -11.49
CA ASN A 325 -1.94 12.94 -11.87
C ASN A 325 -1.04 13.86 -11.02
N SER A 326 0.16 13.38 -10.68
CA SER A 326 1.14 14.09 -9.86
C SER A 326 2.55 13.67 -10.23
N LEU A 327 3.47 14.63 -10.34
CA LEU A 327 4.91 14.38 -10.54
C LEU A 327 5.67 14.16 -9.23
N SER A 328 4.98 14.22 -8.09
CA SER A 328 5.58 14.04 -6.77
C SER A 328 5.04 12.83 -6.02
N SER A 329 3.98 12.19 -6.54
CA SER A 329 3.37 11.00 -5.94
C SER A 329 3.29 9.92 -7.00
N LEU A 330 3.99 8.82 -6.77
CA LEU A 330 4.08 7.70 -7.70
C LEU A 330 3.11 6.58 -7.30
N PRO A 331 2.59 5.79 -8.26
CA PRO A 331 1.71 4.68 -7.98
C PRO A 331 2.48 3.52 -7.34
N ARG A 332 1.86 2.83 -6.37
CA ARG A 332 2.37 1.59 -5.76
C ARG A 332 1.39 0.43 -5.92
N GLY A 333 0.14 0.75 -6.23
CA GLY A 333 -0.96 -0.21 -6.34
C GLY A 333 -0.80 -1.21 -7.47
N ILE A 334 -1.92 -1.76 -7.92
CA ILE A 334 -1.98 -2.74 -9.01
C ILE A 334 -2.50 -2.06 -10.27
N THR A 335 -1.84 -2.29 -11.39
CA THR A 335 -2.27 -1.86 -12.73
C THR A 335 -2.54 -3.05 -13.64
N THR A 336 -3.34 -2.84 -14.68
CA THR A 336 -3.58 -3.85 -15.72
C THR A 336 -2.29 -4.21 -16.46
N ALA A 337 -1.45 -3.21 -16.77
CA ALA A 337 -0.17 -3.44 -17.44
C ALA A 337 0.74 -4.38 -16.63
N GLU A 338 0.83 -4.18 -15.31
CA GLU A 338 1.58 -5.09 -14.44
C GLU A 338 1.06 -6.52 -14.48
N LEU A 339 -0.26 -6.71 -14.50
CA LEU A 339 -0.83 -8.06 -14.57
C LEU A 339 -0.47 -8.78 -15.88
N PHE A 340 -0.44 -8.07 -17.01
CA PHE A 340 0.06 -8.62 -18.26
C PHE A 340 1.54 -9.01 -18.18
N LEU A 341 2.37 -8.20 -17.49
CA LEU A 341 3.78 -8.55 -17.25
C LEU A 341 3.91 -9.78 -16.34
N ILE A 342 3.09 -9.90 -15.28
CA ILE A 342 3.07 -11.11 -14.44
C ILE A 342 2.67 -12.34 -15.24
N ILE A 343 1.66 -12.22 -16.13
CA ILE A 343 1.26 -13.31 -17.03
C ILE A 343 2.42 -13.68 -17.96
N ALA A 344 3.07 -12.69 -18.57
CA ALA A 344 4.17 -12.91 -19.50
C ALA A 344 5.35 -13.62 -18.82
N GLU A 345 5.81 -13.11 -17.68
CA GLU A 345 6.93 -13.72 -16.95
C GLU A 345 6.58 -15.11 -16.46
N SER A 346 5.42 -15.27 -15.77
CA SER A 346 5.01 -16.57 -15.26
C SER A 346 4.86 -17.60 -16.37
N SER A 347 4.25 -17.23 -17.51
CA SER A 347 4.12 -18.12 -18.66
C SER A 347 5.49 -18.51 -19.26
N ALA A 348 6.41 -17.56 -19.37
CA ALA A 348 7.78 -17.84 -19.85
C ALA A 348 8.52 -18.81 -18.90
N ARG A 349 8.44 -18.60 -17.59
CA ARG A 349 9.03 -19.49 -16.57
C ARG A 349 8.43 -20.89 -16.59
N LEU A 350 7.18 -21.02 -17.03
CA LEU A 350 6.47 -22.31 -17.19
C LEU A 350 6.63 -22.90 -18.60
N ASN A 351 7.52 -22.37 -19.44
CA ASN A 351 7.73 -22.79 -20.83
C ASN A 351 6.50 -22.62 -21.75
N LYS A 352 5.55 -21.73 -21.40
CA LYS A 352 4.38 -21.40 -22.20
C LYS A 352 4.66 -20.17 -23.08
N MET A 353 5.60 -20.30 -24.02
CA MET A 353 6.16 -19.17 -24.79
C MET A 353 5.13 -18.41 -25.62
N SER A 354 4.16 -19.10 -26.22
CA SER A 354 3.09 -18.45 -27.00
C SER A 354 2.25 -17.53 -26.13
N GLU A 355 1.89 -17.96 -24.93
CA GLU A 355 1.10 -17.16 -23.98
C GLU A 355 1.91 -15.98 -23.45
N ALA A 356 3.20 -16.18 -23.17
CA ALA A 356 4.09 -15.10 -22.75
C ALA A 356 4.17 -13.99 -23.83
N ALA A 357 4.36 -14.40 -25.10
CA ALA A 357 4.40 -13.48 -26.23
C ALA A 357 3.06 -12.77 -26.45
N GLU A 358 1.93 -13.47 -26.30
CA GLU A 358 0.60 -12.86 -26.42
C GLU A 358 0.38 -11.77 -25.37
N ALA A 359 0.73 -12.03 -24.10
CA ALA A 359 0.60 -11.05 -23.02
C ALA A 359 1.47 -9.80 -23.28
N LEU A 360 2.71 -9.96 -23.76
CA LEU A 360 3.57 -8.85 -24.15
C LEU A 360 3.02 -8.08 -25.36
N ASN A 361 2.47 -8.78 -26.35
CA ASN A 361 1.88 -8.15 -27.53
C ASN A 361 0.66 -7.29 -27.18
N GLN A 362 -0.15 -7.67 -26.17
CA GLN A 362 -1.25 -6.82 -25.68
C GLN A 362 -0.74 -5.47 -25.19
N LEU A 363 0.40 -5.44 -24.51
CA LEU A 363 1.07 -4.20 -24.09
C LEU A 363 1.66 -3.44 -25.27
N GLY A 364 2.32 -4.14 -26.21
CA GLY A 364 2.95 -3.54 -27.38
C GLY A 364 1.95 -2.88 -28.33
N ILE A 365 0.79 -3.49 -28.58
CA ILE A 365 -0.27 -2.92 -29.45
C ILE A 365 -0.79 -1.57 -28.89
N LYS A 366 -0.81 -1.39 -27.58
CA LYS A 366 -1.33 -0.19 -26.91
C LYS A 366 -0.23 0.81 -26.58
N GLY A 367 0.98 0.35 -26.33
CA GLY A 367 2.10 1.18 -25.86
C GLY A 367 3.15 1.52 -26.91
N GLY A 368 3.11 0.94 -28.12
CA GLY A 368 4.08 1.19 -29.19
C GLY A 368 4.95 0.00 -29.51
#